data_0cea675d74281f17363302d56e29535e
#
_entry.id   0cea675d74281f17363302d56e29535e
#
_cell.length_a   1.000
_cell.length_b   1.000
_cell.length_c   1.000
_cell.angle_alpha   90.00
_cell.angle_beta   90.00
_cell.angle_gamma   90.00
#
_symmetry.space_group_name_H-M   'P 1'
#
loop_
_entity.id
_entity.type
_entity.pdbx_description
1 polymer ?
#
loop_
_entity_poly.entity_id
_entity_poly.type
_entity_poly.pdbx_seq_one_letter_code
_entity_poly.pdbx_strand_id
1 'polypeptide(L)'
;LFLYIDKKKFRRLGEVSSERTSNVLIIAATTENPNSMLLTTFIRRIPSIVKIPNLNDRSLNEKLMLITSLYDNEAKKVNMPIIASKECLSDLILYNPKGNIGQLSSDIQLSVARAYLDSKMNNLDKLYITKDSLPLYTSNSLTNINISTRQKVELLLDRDEYKFLPKLNFKK
;
A
#
# COMPACT_ATOMS: atom_id res chain seq x y z
N LEU A 1 9.06 28.99 -1.36
CA LEU A 1 7.87 28.32 -0.82
C LEU A 1 7.29 29.12 0.37
N PHE A 2 8.07 29.57 1.34
CA PHE A 2 7.60 30.36 2.49
C PHE A 2 6.81 31.60 2.07
N LEU A 3 7.34 32.38 1.13
CA LEU A 3 6.65 33.58 0.60
C LEU A 3 5.25 33.24 0.06
N TYR A 4 5.12 32.08 -0.58
CA TYR A 4 3.84 31.62 -1.10
C TYR A 4 2.88 31.22 0.03
N ILE A 5 3.36 30.45 1.02
CA ILE A 5 2.53 30.02 2.16
C ILE A 5 2.01 31.23 2.94
N ASP A 6 2.87 32.21 3.20
CA ASP A 6 2.55 33.37 4.01
C ASP A 6 1.73 34.45 3.26
N LYS A 7 2.04 34.70 1.99
CA LYS A 7 1.50 35.84 1.22
C LYS A 7 0.73 35.46 -0.05
N LYS A 8 0.66 34.16 -0.40
CA LYS A 8 0.10 33.68 -1.67
C LYS A 8 0.77 34.27 -2.92
N LYS A 9 2.03 34.71 -2.77
CA LYS A 9 2.82 35.33 -3.82
C LYS A 9 4.05 34.51 -4.14
N PHE A 10 4.41 34.45 -5.41
CA PHE A 10 5.62 33.80 -5.87
C PHE A 10 6.27 34.59 -7.01
N ARG A 11 7.54 34.30 -7.28
CA ARG A 11 8.29 34.81 -8.42
C ARG A 11 8.75 33.64 -9.28
N ARG A 12 8.75 33.80 -10.57
CA ARG A 12 9.38 32.83 -11.46
C ARG A 12 10.89 32.86 -11.28
N LEU A 13 11.53 31.74 -11.50
CA LEU A 13 12.99 31.66 -11.49
C LEU A 13 13.56 32.61 -12.55
N GLY A 14 14.49 33.53 -12.15
CA GLY A 14 15.07 34.54 -13.06
C GLY A 14 14.27 35.85 -13.19
N GLU A 15 13.06 35.97 -12.64
CA GLU A 15 12.33 37.26 -12.60
C GLU A 15 12.71 38.09 -11.35
N VAL A 16 13.19 39.29 -11.55
CA VAL A 16 13.62 40.17 -10.45
C VAL A 16 12.48 41.09 -9.97
N SER A 17 11.55 41.48 -10.81
CA SER A 17 10.62 42.60 -10.55
C SER A 17 9.14 42.26 -10.52
N SER A 18 8.68 41.05 -10.94
CA SER A 18 7.25 40.75 -10.98
C SER A 18 6.83 39.72 -9.92
N GLU A 19 5.99 40.12 -8.98
CA GLU A 19 5.30 39.21 -8.07
C GLU A 19 3.99 38.73 -8.72
N ARG A 20 3.76 37.43 -8.66
CA ARG A 20 2.53 36.79 -9.14
C ARG A 20 1.76 36.24 -7.97
N THR A 21 0.44 36.21 -8.07
CA THR A 21 -0.45 35.60 -7.09
C THR A 21 -1.05 34.32 -7.68
N SER A 22 -1.27 33.34 -6.82
CA SER A 22 -1.97 32.10 -7.18
C SER A 22 -2.72 31.57 -5.97
N ASN A 23 -3.77 30.80 -6.22
CA ASN A 23 -4.52 30.13 -5.16
C ASN A 23 -4.44 28.62 -5.39
N VAL A 24 -3.44 27.96 -4.78
CA VAL A 24 -3.24 26.51 -4.86
C VAL A 24 -3.24 25.90 -3.48
N LEU A 25 -3.73 24.66 -3.38
CA LEU A 25 -3.59 23.83 -2.19
C LEU A 25 -2.20 23.17 -2.23
N ILE A 26 -1.46 23.28 -1.13
CA ILE A 26 -0.18 22.60 -0.97
C ILE A 26 -0.39 21.37 -0.10
N ILE A 27 -0.03 20.21 -0.64
CA ILE A 27 0.05 18.94 0.10
C ILE A 27 1.51 18.52 0.09
N ALA A 28 2.10 18.42 1.28
CA ALA A 28 3.48 17.99 1.46
C ALA A 28 3.52 16.66 2.20
N ALA A 29 4.46 15.78 1.84
CA ALA A 29 4.73 14.53 2.53
C ALA A 29 6.22 14.45 2.90
N THR A 30 6.52 13.91 4.06
CA THR A 30 7.88 13.69 4.53
C THR A 30 7.95 12.46 5.41
N THR A 31 9.11 11.82 5.45
CA THR A 31 9.46 10.75 6.42
C THR A 31 10.20 11.31 7.63
N GLU A 32 10.59 12.58 7.59
CA GLU A 32 11.30 13.25 8.67
C GLU A 32 10.41 13.51 9.89
N ASN A 33 11.05 13.51 11.06
CA ASN A 33 10.36 13.86 12.29
C ASN A 33 9.84 15.30 12.22
N PRO A 34 8.53 15.53 12.41
CA PRO A 34 7.96 16.88 12.40
C PRO A 34 8.62 17.85 13.38
N ASN A 35 9.19 17.36 14.47
CA ASN A 35 9.88 18.17 15.47
C ASN A 35 11.34 18.47 15.12
N SER A 36 11.84 18.05 13.97
CA SER A 36 13.18 18.43 13.52
C SER A 36 13.25 19.95 13.26
N MET A 37 14.42 20.54 13.53
CA MET A 37 14.63 22.00 13.47
C MET A 37 14.27 22.61 12.09
N LEU A 38 14.49 21.86 11.02
CA LEU A 38 14.18 22.29 9.65
C LEU A 38 12.66 22.33 9.37
N LEU A 39 11.90 21.43 9.96
CA LEU A 39 10.46 21.29 9.71
C LEU A 39 9.62 22.17 10.63
N THR A 40 10.10 22.57 11.80
CA THR A 40 9.36 23.43 12.73
C THR A 40 8.90 24.74 12.10
N THR A 41 9.73 25.32 11.22
CA THR A 41 9.39 26.56 10.50
C THR A 41 8.26 26.36 9.49
N PHE A 42 8.17 25.17 8.86
CA PHE A 42 7.07 24.81 7.97
C PHE A 42 5.80 24.46 8.75
N ILE A 43 5.94 23.69 9.82
CA ILE A 43 4.80 23.19 10.61
C ILE A 43 3.97 24.31 11.17
N ARG A 44 4.61 25.40 11.63
CA ARG A 44 3.90 26.60 12.14
C ARG A 44 3.00 27.28 11.10
N ARG A 45 3.19 26.98 9.81
CA ARG A 45 2.44 27.56 8.69
C ARG A 45 1.50 26.59 8.00
N ILE A 46 1.57 25.31 8.36
CA ILE A 46 0.72 24.24 7.82
C ILE A 46 -0.38 23.95 8.85
N PRO A 47 -1.65 24.27 8.56
CA PRO A 47 -2.73 24.20 9.54
C PRO A 47 -3.15 22.79 9.90
N SER A 48 -2.78 21.81 9.07
CA SER A 48 -3.20 20.41 9.26
C SER A 48 -2.04 19.46 9.03
N ILE A 49 -1.80 18.60 10.02
CA ILE A 49 -0.78 17.55 9.96
C ILE A 49 -1.46 16.21 10.15
N VAL A 50 -1.27 15.30 9.21
CA VAL A 50 -1.79 13.94 9.26
C VAL A 50 -0.63 12.97 9.37
N LYS A 51 -0.56 12.23 10.48
CA LYS A 51 0.41 11.14 10.66
C LYS A 51 -0.17 9.86 10.07
N ILE A 52 0.50 9.32 9.06
CA ILE A 52 0.14 8.03 8.48
C ILE A 52 0.85 6.93 9.28
N PRO A 53 0.10 5.98 9.90
CA PRO A 53 0.71 4.91 10.68
C PRO A 53 1.47 3.93 9.77
N ASN A 54 2.54 3.33 10.30
CA ASN A 54 3.23 2.22 9.67
C ASN A 54 2.29 1.01 9.54
N LEU A 55 2.65 0.07 8.68
CA LEU A 55 1.85 -1.14 8.49
C LEU A 55 1.70 -1.93 9.80
N ASN A 56 2.74 -1.97 10.64
CA ASN A 56 2.72 -2.69 11.91
C ASN A 56 1.80 -2.07 12.97
N ASP A 57 1.60 -0.77 12.90
CA ASP A 57 0.75 -0.03 13.82
C ASP A 57 -0.74 -0.13 13.45
N ARG A 58 -1.04 -0.76 12.29
CA ARG A 58 -2.41 -0.93 11.81
C ARG A 58 -3.07 -2.16 12.43
N SER A 59 -4.38 -2.08 12.62
CA SER A 59 -5.19 -3.22 13.01
C SER A 59 -5.19 -4.34 11.96
N LEU A 60 -5.50 -5.57 12.36
CA LEU A 60 -5.58 -6.72 11.44
C LEU A 60 -6.62 -6.48 10.33
N ASN A 61 -7.75 -5.83 10.66
CA ASN A 61 -8.76 -5.45 9.68
C ASN A 61 -8.23 -4.47 8.65
N GLU A 62 -7.51 -3.42 9.07
CA GLU A 62 -6.91 -2.46 8.14
C GLU A 62 -5.86 -3.09 7.24
N LYS A 63 -5.07 -4.03 7.79
CA LYS A 63 -4.11 -4.81 6.99
C LYS A 63 -4.85 -5.66 5.94
N LEU A 64 -5.90 -6.36 6.32
CA LEU A 64 -6.72 -7.13 5.37
C LEU A 64 -7.31 -6.25 4.28
N MET A 65 -7.90 -5.11 4.63
CA MET A 65 -8.45 -4.15 3.65
C MET A 65 -7.37 -3.64 2.69
N LEU A 66 -6.17 -3.38 3.18
CA LEU A 66 -5.05 -2.96 2.33
C LEU A 66 -4.62 -4.07 1.38
N ILE A 67 -4.44 -5.30 1.88
CA ILE A 67 -4.04 -6.46 1.07
C ILE A 67 -5.08 -6.75 -0.01
N THR A 68 -6.36 -6.74 0.35
CA THR A 68 -7.46 -6.97 -0.62
C THR A 68 -7.48 -5.88 -1.69
N SER A 69 -7.29 -4.61 -1.32
CA SER A 69 -7.19 -3.50 -2.26
C SER A 69 -5.99 -3.64 -3.22
N LEU A 70 -4.86 -4.13 -2.73
CA LEU A 70 -3.68 -4.39 -3.57
C LEU A 70 -3.95 -5.52 -4.57
N TYR A 71 -4.55 -6.64 -4.15
CA TYR A 71 -4.93 -7.72 -5.07
C TYR A 71 -6.00 -7.28 -6.07
N ASP A 72 -6.99 -6.49 -5.67
CA ASP A 72 -7.98 -5.92 -6.60
C ASP A 72 -7.31 -5.06 -7.69
N ASN A 73 -6.31 -4.28 -7.31
CA ASN A 73 -5.57 -3.47 -8.26
C ASN A 73 -4.72 -4.34 -9.21
N GLU A 74 -4.10 -5.40 -8.72
CA GLU A 74 -3.35 -6.33 -9.56
C GLU A 74 -4.28 -7.11 -10.50
N ALA A 75 -5.44 -7.59 -10.03
CA ALA A 75 -6.43 -8.26 -10.89
C ALA A 75 -6.87 -7.37 -12.06
N LYS A 76 -7.05 -6.06 -11.82
CA LYS A 76 -7.35 -5.08 -12.87
C LYS A 76 -6.21 -4.91 -13.86
N LYS A 77 -4.95 -4.87 -13.37
CA LYS A 77 -3.76 -4.71 -14.23
C LYS A 77 -3.54 -5.91 -15.13
N VAL A 78 -3.62 -7.13 -14.58
CA VAL A 78 -3.40 -8.36 -15.35
C VAL A 78 -4.63 -8.77 -16.16
N ASN A 79 -5.78 -8.13 -15.91
CA ASN A 79 -7.08 -8.42 -16.52
C ASN A 79 -7.48 -9.89 -16.42
N MET A 80 -7.18 -10.53 -15.29
CA MET A 80 -7.52 -11.91 -14.96
C MET A 80 -8.03 -12.02 -13.53
N PRO A 81 -8.97 -12.95 -13.24
CA PRO A 81 -9.38 -13.24 -11.87
C PRO A 81 -8.20 -13.77 -11.05
N ILE A 82 -8.04 -13.25 -9.83
CA ILE A 82 -7.08 -13.75 -8.85
C ILE A 82 -7.86 -14.47 -7.74
N ILE A 83 -7.40 -15.66 -7.36
CA ILE A 83 -7.91 -16.44 -6.23
C ILE A 83 -6.76 -16.62 -5.26
N ALA A 84 -6.86 -16.01 -4.08
CA ALA A 84 -5.86 -16.17 -3.03
C ALA A 84 -6.37 -17.10 -1.93
N SER A 85 -5.53 -18.04 -1.49
CA SER A 85 -5.86 -18.94 -0.40
C SER A 85 -5.89 -18.23 0.94
N LYS A 86 -6.63 -18.76 1.90
CA LYS A 86 -6.68 -18.28 3.29
C LYS A 86 -5.30 -18.19 3.92
N GLU A 87 -4.48 -19.23 3.72
CA GLU A 87 -3.13 -19.30 4.26
C GLU A 87 -2.24 -18.17 3.72
N CYS A 88 -2.35 -17.88 2.42
CA CYS A 88 -1.62 -16.78 1.80
C CYS A 88 -2.00 -15.43 2.42
N LEU A 89 -3.31 -15.16 2.58
CA LEU A 89 -3.77 -13.92 3.22
C LEU A 89 -3.39 -13.85 4.69
N SER A 90 -3.47 -14.97 5.42
CA SER A 90 -3.01 -15.07 6.80
C SER A 90 -1.54 -14.69 6.93
N ASP A 91 -0.68 -15.25 6.10
CA ASP A 91 0.75 -14.96 6.09
C ASP A 91 1.02 -13.47 5.79
N LEU A 92 0.32 -12.87 4.83
CA LEU A 92 0.47 -11.45 4.49
C LEU A 92 -0.03 -10.51 5.60
N ILE A 93 -1.11 -10.85 6.30
CA ILE A 93 -1.62 -10.05 7.44
C ILE A 93 -0.62 -10.07 8.59
N LEU A 94 -0.02 -11.22 8.84
CA LEU A 94 0.96 -11.44 9.91
C LEU A 94 2.36 -10.93 9.55
N TYR A 95 2.63 -10.76 8.25
CA TYR A 95 3.92 -10.32 7.74
C TYR A 95 4.26 -8.89 8.17
N ASN A 96 5.53 -8.71 8.52
CA ASN A 96 6.10 -7.42 8.92
C ASN A 96 7.21 -7.00 7.94
N PRO A 97 6.88 -6.38 6.80
CA PRO A 97 7.87 -5.95 5.84
C PRO A 97 8.68 -4.76 6.35
N LYS A 98 10.01 -4.83 6.26
CA LYS A 98 10.91 -3.73 6.64
C LYS A 98 10.66 -2.46 5.80
N GLY A 99 10.31 -2.63 4.52
CA GLY A 99 9.96 -1.54 3.60
C GLY A 99 8.50 -1.12 3.67
N ASN A 100 7.79 -1.47 4.76
CA ASN A 100 6.42 -1.03 5.03
C ASN A 100 5.45 -1.41 3.89
N ILE A 101 4.48 -0.54 3.57
CA ILE A 101 3.46 -0.78 2.53
C ILE A 101 4.08 -0.93 1.14
N GLY A 102 5.17 -0.23 0.85
CA GLY A 102 5.87 -0.34 -0.43
C GLY A 102 6.38 -1.76 -0.69
N GLN A 103 7.02 -2.37 0.30
CA GLN A 103 7.48 -3.76 0.19
C GLN A 103 6.32 -4.74 0.11
N LEU A 104 5.27 -4.59 0.95
CA LEU A 104 4.07 -5.41 0.88
C LEU A 104 3.46 -5.41 -0.53
N SER A 105 3.36 -4.22 -1.14
CA SER A 105 2.85 -4.08 -2.51
C SER A 105 3.72 -4.81 -3.52
N SER A 106 5.05 -4.69 -3.41
CA SER A 106 6.00 -5.38 -4.30
C SER A 106 5.94 -6.90 -4.13
N ASP A 107 5.78 -7.39 -2.91
CA ASP A 107 5.68 -8.83 -2.61
C ASP A 107 4.39 -9.44 -3.19
N ILE A 108 3.27 -8.70 -3.09
CA ILE A 108 2.01 -9.07 -3.73
C ILE A 108 2.16 -9.08 -5.26
N GLN A 109 2.78 -8.06 -5.85
CA GLN A 109 3.03 -8.04 -7.30
C GLN A 109 3.88 -9.23 -7.75
N LEU A 110 4.91 -9.59 -6.99
CA LEU A 110 5.74 -10.74 -7.30
C LEU A 110 4.95 -12.05 -7.21
N SER A 111 4.08 -12.21 -6.21
CA SER A 111 3.22 -13.39 -6.10
C SER A 111 2.25 -13.53 -7.29
N VAL A 112 1.68 -12.41 -7.73
CA VAL A 112 0.81 -12.36 -8.92
C VAL A 112 1.60 -12.68 -10.19
N ALA A 113 2.82 -12.16 -10.35
CA ALA A 113 3.66 -12.45 -11.50
C ALA A 113 4.01 -13.94 -11.60
N ARG A 114 4.34 -14.60 -10.48
CA ARG A 114 4.57 -16.05 -10.43
C ARG A 114 3.33 -16.83 -10.85
N ALA A 115 2.18 -16.53 -10.23
CA ALA A 115 0.92 -17.18 -10.59
C ALA A 115 0.51 -16.94 -12.05
N TYR A 116 0.86 -15.79 -12.63
CA TYR A 116 0.65 -15.49 -14.03
C TYR A 116 1.48 -16.40 -14.93
N LEU A 117 2.75 -16.60 -14.62
CA LEU A 117 3.61 -17.54 -15.35
C LEU A 117 3.06 -18.97 -15.28
N ASP A 118 2.69 -19.42 -14.08
CA ASP A 118 2.10 -20.73 -13.87
C ASP A 118 0.79 -20.90 -14.65
N SER A 119 -0.06 -19.89 -14.67
CA SER A 119 -1.31 -19.92 -15.43
C SER A 119 -1.07 -20.04 -16.94
N LYS A 120 -0.04 -19.38 -17.47
CA LYS A 120 0.33 -19.49 -18.88
C LYS A 120 0.89 -20.87 -19.24
N MET A 121 1.69 -21.46 -18.36
CA MET A 121 2.25 -22.79 -18.56
C MET A 121 1.16 -23.88 -18.53
N ASN A 122 0.13 -23.69 -17.71
CA ASN A 122 -0.95 -24.67 -17.50
C ASN A 122 -2.28 -24.32 -18.20
N ASN A 123 -2.30 -23.28 -19.07
CA ASN A 123 -3.49 -22.80 -19.77
C ASN A 123 -4.69 -22.51 -18.85
N LEU A 124 -4.44 -21.87 -17.69
CA LEU A 124 -5.49 -21.51 -16.74
C LEU A 124 -6.09 -20.14 -17.08
N ASP A 125 -7.38 -19.98 -16.83
CA ASP A 125 -8.13 -18.73 -17.01
C ASP A 125 -8.15 -17.85 -15.74
N LYS A 126 -7.52 -18.31 -14.65
CA LYS A 126 -7.45 -17.66 -13.34
C LYS A 126 -6.05 -17.81 -12.75
N LEU A 127 -5.69 -16.86 -11.87
CA LEU A 127 -4.46 -16.90 -11.12
C LEU A 127 -4.70 -17.43 -9.71
N TYR A 128 -4.03 -18.50 -9.35
CA TYR A 128 -4.11 -19.06 -8.00
C TYR A 128 -2.90 -18.64 -7.19
N ILE A 129 -3.13 -17.90 -6.11
CA ILE A 129 -2.10 -17.42 -5.18
C ILE A 129 -2.17 -18.28 -3.92
N THR A 130 -1.16 -19.09 -3.75
CA THR A 130 -0.96 -19.90 -2.56
C THR A 130 0.19 -19.34 -1.72
N LYS A 131 0.44 -19.94 -0.58
CA LYS A 131 1.61 -19.60 0.25
C LYS A 131 2.93 -19.72 -0.54
N ASP A 132 3.05 -20.71 -1.43
CA ASP A 132 4.25 -20.94 -2.23
C ASP A 132 4.48 -19.86 -3.30
N SER A 133 3.44 -19.13 -3.65
CA SER A 133 3.54 -17.97 -4.54
C SER A 133 4.24 -16.78 -3.88
N LEU A 134 4.24 -16.72 -2.54
CA LEU A 134 4.88 -15.63 -1.79
C LEU A 134 6.42 -15.78 -1.77
N PRO A 135 7.16 -14.68 -1.58
CA PRO A 135 8.59 -14.75 -1.34
C PRO A 135 8.90 -15.54 -0.05
N LEU A 136 9.95 -16.37 -0.07
CA LEU A 136 10.31 -17.22 1.08
C LEU A 136 10.53 -16.45 2.38
N TYR A 137 11.02 -15.20 2.31
CA TYR A 137 11.25 -14.38 3.49
C TYR A 137 9.95 -13.93 4.18
N THR A 138 8.78 -13.96 3.50
CA THR A 138 7.49 -13.66 4.13
C THR A 138 7.19 -14.70 5.21
N SER A 139 7.27 -15.98 4.87
CA SER A 139 7.04 -17.09 5.80
C SER A 139 8.09 -17.14 6.93
N ASN A 140 9.36 -16.86 6.61
CA ASN A 140 10.44 -16.84 7.61
C ASN A 140 10.24 -15.75 8.69
N SER A 141 9.56 -14.68 8.36
CA SER A 141 9.25 -13.59 9.31
C SER A 141 8.18 -13.96 10.35
N LEU A 142 7.48 -15.08 10.15
CA LEU A 142 6.32 -15.49 10.96
C LEU A 142 6.67 -16.36 12.18
N THR A 143 7.95 -16.67 12.40
CA THR A 143 8.37 -17.62 13.45
C THR A 143 8.06 -17.16 14.87
N ASN A 144 8.02 -15.86 15.12
CA ASN A 144 7.85 -15.27 16.46
C ASN A 144 6.45 -14.66 16.72
N ILE A 145 5.44 -15.04 15.94
CA ILE A 145 4.10 -14.46 16.09
C ILE A 145 3.34 -15.19 17.21
N ASN A 146 2.76 -14.40 18.12
CA ASN A 146 1.98 -14.88 19.23
C ASN A 146 0.77 -15.71 18.76
N ILE A 147 0.50 -16.84 19.43
CA ILE A 147 -0.61 -17.73 19.14
C ILE A 147 -1.95 -16.98 19.15
N SER A 148 -2.16 -16.07 20.11
CA SER A 148 -3.40 -15.27 20.17
C SER A 148 -3.62 -14.40 18.93
N THR A 149 -2.54 -13.87 18.33
CA THR A 149 -2.63 -13.09 17.10
C THR A 149 -2.98 -13.97 15.89
N ARG A 150 -2.41 -15.18 15.83
CA ARG A 150 -2.77 -16.17 14.79
C ARG A 150 -4.24 -16.55 14.87
N GLN A 151 -4.75 -16.83 16.07
CA GLN A 151 -6.16 -17.14 16.28
C GLN A 151 -7.08 -16.00 15.84
N LYS A 152 -6.70 -14.73 16.10
CA LYS A 152 -7.48 -13.58 15.64
C LYS A 152 -7.51 -13.47 14.12
N VAL A 153 -6.41 -13.77 13.44
CA VAL A 153 -6.37 -13.78 11.97
C VAL A 153 -7.21 -14.92 11.41
N GLU A 154 -7.18 -16.11 12.03
CA GLU A 154 -8.02 -17.24 11.64
C GLU A 154 -9.53 -16.93 11.76
N LEU A 155 -9.92 -16.21 12.80
CA LEU A 155 -11.31 -15.74 12.98
C LEU A 155 -11.69 -14.62 12.02
N LEU A 156 -10.73 -13.80 11.59
CA LEU A 156 -10.94 -12.71 10.65
C LEU A 156 -11.15 -13.22 9.22
N LEU A 157 -10.49 -14.32 8.87
CA LEU A 157 -10.58 -14.94 7.54
C LEU A 157 -11.65 -16.05 7.57
N ASP A 158 -12.86 -15.72 7.14
CA ASP A 158 -14.07 -16.55 7.18
C ASP A 158 -14.23 -17.51 5.98
N ARG A 159 -13.32 -17.43 4.99
CA ARG A 159 -13.39 -18.21 3.74
C ARG A 159 -12.06 -18.88 3.47
N ASP A 160 -12.08 -20.01 2.79
CA ASP A 160 -10.86 -20.71 2.35
C ASP A 160 -10.20 -20.03 1.15
N GLU A 161 -11.00 -19.33 0.33
CA GLU A 161 -10.53 -18.62 -0.85
C GLU A 161 -11.14 -17.23 -0.96
N TYR A 162 -10.33 -16.26 -1.38
CA TYR A 162 -10.70 -14.88 -1.64
C TYR A 162 -10.52 -14.56 -3.12
N LYS A 163 -11.57 -14.04 -3.75
CA LYS A 163 -11.63 -13.77 -5.19
C LYS A 163 -11.54 -12.29 -5.47
N PHE A 164 -10.61 -11.91 -6.35
CA PHE A 164 -10.39 -10.55 -6.82
C PHE A 164 -10.64 -10.54 -8.33
N LEU A 165 -11.58 -9.73 -8.78
CA LEU A 165 -12.03 -9.73 -10.17
C LEU A 165 -11.49 -8.51 -10.92
N PRO A 166 -11.11 -8.67 -12.20
CA PRO A 166 -10.87 -7.53 -13.07
C PRO A 166 -12.17 -6.71 -13.17
N LYS A 167 -12.07 -5.39 -13.26
CA LYS A 167 -13.28 -4.60 -13.55
C LYS A 167 -13.87 -5.08 -14.87
N LEU A 168 -15.14 -5.45 -14.85
CA LEU A 168 -15.93 -5.61 -16.08
C LEU A 168 -15.89 -4.27 -16.82
N ASN A 169 -15.15 -4.21 -17.92
CA ASN A 169 -15.29 -3.12 -18.87
C ASN A 169 -16.66 -3.30 -19.52
N PHE A 170 -17.69 -2.67 -18.98
CA PHE A 170 -18.89 -2.40 -19.78
C PHE A 170 -18.45 -1.46 -20.89
N LYS A 171 -18.13 -2.03 -22.07
CA LYS A 171 -18.04 -1.25 -23.30
C LYS A 171 -19.41 -0.56 -23.45
N LYS A 172 -19.39 0.76 -23.32
CA LYS A 172 -20.50 1.61 -23.78
C LYS A 172 -20.51 1.59 -25.29
#